data_d9536ce669cd598e8a2ffc15568512ac
#
_entry.id   d9536ce669cd598e8a2ffc15568512ac
#
_cell.length_a   1.000
_cell.length_b   1.000
_cell.length_c   1.000
_cell.angle_alpha   90.00
_cell.angle_beta   90.00
_cell.angle_gamma   90.00
#
_symmetry.space_group_name_H-M   'P 1'
#
loop_
_entity.id
_entity.type
_entity.pdbx_description
1 polymer ?
#
loop_
_entity_poly.entity_id
_entity_poly.type
_entity_poly.pdbx_seq_one_letter_code
_entity_poly.pdbx_strand_id
1 'polypeptide(L)'
;IDGDGEVLIRGPIVMRGYWQNDVANAEAFTSDGWLKTGDLGRLDDDGYLFIVGRKKELIVTSGGKNVAPALLEDRIRAHPLVSQCVVVGDNKPFIAALITLDLDALKPWVAIHKKEWTSVAELAKDPDLIAVIQTGVDEANKVVSRAESIRKFTILPVDFTIAGGQLTAKLSIKRHVVAKEFADEIEALYN
;
A
#
# COMPACT_ATOMS: atom_id res chain seq x y z
N ILE A 1 5.87 -8.15 -20.99
CA ILE A 1 4.77 -7.48 -20.28
C ILE A 1 3.54 -7.58 -21.16
N ASP A 2 2.42 -8.00 -20.61
CA ASP A 2 1.14 -8.13 -21.32
C ASP A 2 0.50 -6.76 -21.59
N GLY A 3 -0.58 -6.75 -22.37
CA GLY A 3 -1.28 -5.51 -22.76
C GLY A 3 -1.90 -4.72 -21.60
N ASP A 4 -2.12 -5.36 -20.45
CA ASP A 4 -2.61 -4.73 -19.22
C ASP A 4 -1.51 -4.40 -18.20
N GLY A 5 -0.24 -4.59 -18.59
CA GLY A 5 0.93 -4.32 -17.74
C GLY A 5 1.39 -5.48 -16.87
N GLU A 6 0.73 -6.66 -16.96
CA GLU A 6 1.15 -7.82 -16.17
C GLU A 6 2.49 -8.39 -16.66
N VAL A 7 3.39 -8.69 -15.75
CA VAL A 7 4.66 -9.33 -16.04
C VAL A 7 4.43 -10.82 -16.33
N LEU A 8 4.84 -11.25 -17.51
CA LEU A 8 4.77 -12.65 -17.92
C LEU A 8 6.17 -13.26 -17.96
N ILE A 9 6.31 -14.49 -17.48
CA ILE A 9 7.59 -15.20 -17.44
C ILE A 9 7.48 -16.54 -18.17
N ARG A 10 8.48 -16.86 -18.99
CA ARG A 10 8.61 -18.18 -19.64
C ARG A 10 10.07 -18.62 -19.63
N GLY A 11 10.32 -19.89 -19.36
CA GLY A 11 11.67 -20.46 -19.37
C GLY A 11 11.79 -21.67 -18.44
N PRO A 12 12.98 -22.29 -18.38
CA PRO A 12 13.21 -23.53 -17.64
C PRO A 12 13.09 -23.40 -16.12
N ILE A 13 13.11 -22.16 -15.61
CA ILE A 13 12.94 -21.85 -14.17
C ILE A 13 11.46 -21.77 -13.75
N VAL A 14 10.54 -21.75 -14.71
CA VAL A 14 9.11 -21.66 -14.42
C VAL A 14 8.57 -23.05 -14.09
N MET A 15 7.73 -23.12 -13.06
CA MET A 15 7.04 -24.36 -12.68
C MET A 15 6.23 -24.94 -13.85
N ARG A 16 6.06 -26.25 -13.87
CA ARG A 16 5.23 -26.94 -14.89
C ARG A 16 3.72 -26.73 -14.68
N GLY A 17 3.33 -26.38 -13.46
CA GLY A 17 1.93 -26.17 -13.07
C GLY A 17 1.69 -26.60 -11.62
N TYR A 18 0.48 -26.36 -11.17
CA TYR A 18 -0.04 -26.85 -9.89
C TYR A 18 -0.43 -28.32 -10.03
N TRP A 19 -0.04 -29.14 -9.06
CA TRP A 19 -0.32 -30.57 -9.08
C TRP A 19 -1.81 -30.87 -9.05
N GLN A 20 -2.30 -31.64 -10.03
CA GLN A 20 -3.70 -32.05 -10.16
C GLN A 20 -4.72 -30.91 -10.02
N ASN A 21 -4.40 -29.70 -10.53
CA ASN A 21 -5.28 -28.55 -10.43
C ASN A 21 -5.33 -27.82 -11.80
N ASP A 22 -6.11 -28.37 -12.71
CA ASP A 22 -6.24 -27.85 -14.08
C ASP A 22 -6.86 -26.45 -14.11
N VAL A 23 -7.77 -26.14 -13.17
CA VAL A 23 -8.39 -24.81 -13.07
C VAL A 23 -7.35 -23.76 -12.72
N ALA A 24 -6.55 -23.98 -11.67
CA ALA A 24 -5.48 -23.07 -11.29
C ALA A 24 -4.40 -22.96 -12.38
N ASN A 25 -4.14 -24.04 -13.13
CA ASN A 25 -3.20 -24.02 -14.25
C ASN A 25 -3.71 -23.15 -15.42
N ALA A 26 -4.99 -23.27 -15.76
CA ALA A 26 -5.60 -22.43 -16.80
C ALA A 26 -5.60 -20.95 -16.43
N GLU A 27 -5.73 -20.62 -15.13
CA GLU A 27 -5.62 -19.25 -14.64
C GLU A 27 -4.18 -18.73 -14.60
N ALA A 28 -3.21 -19.60 -14.21
CA ALA A 28 -1.83 -19.23 -14.01
C ALA A 28 -1.02 -19.06 -15.31
N PHE A 29 -1.45 -19.70 -16.40
CA PHE A 29 -0.72 -19.66 -17.66
C PHE A 29 -1.57 -19.06 -18.79
N THR A 30 -0.89 -18.43 -19.74
CA THR A 30 -1.48 -18.04 -21.02
C THR A 30 -1.59 -19.28 -21.92
N SER A 31 -2.37 -19.19 -23.00
CA SER A 31 -2.55 -20.29 -23.98
C SER A 31 -1.25 -20.70 -24.68
N ASP A 32 -0.27 -19.80 -24.75
CA ASP A 32 1.05 -20.02 -25.35
C ASP A 32 2.17 -20.30 -24.29
N GLY A 33 1.77 -20.55 -23.03
CA GLY A 33 2.63 -21.12 -21.99
C GLY A 33 3.45 -20.11 -21.18
N TRP A 34 3.06 -18.82 -21.14
CA TRP A 34 3.66 -17.87 -20.22
C TRP A 34 2.97 -17.94 -18.85
N LEU A 35 3.78 -17.94 -17.79
CA LEU A 35 3.28 -17.78 -16.42
C LEU A 35 2.88 -16.33 -16.18
N LYS A 36 1.64 -16.12 -15.76
CA LYS A 36 1.12 -14.87 -15.24
C LYS A 36 1.59 -14.70 -13.80
N THR A 37 2.43 -13.69 -13.55
CA THR A 37 3.01 -13.49 -12.21
C THR A 37 2.04 -12.84 -11.23
N GLY A 38 1.03 -12.16 -11.73
CA GLY A 38 0.14 -11.29 -10.96
C GLY A 38 0.82 -9.98 -10.55
N ASP A 39 2.06 -9.74 -10.99
CA ASP A 39 2.77 -8.50 -10.76
C ASP A 39 2.63 -7.58 -11.97
N LEU A 40 2.43 -6.30 -11.73
CA LEU A 40 2.46 -5.26 -12.74
C LEU A 40 3.87 -4.69 -12.84
N GLY A 41 4.32 -4.45 -14.05
CA GLY A 41 5.66 -3.95 -14.29
C GLY A 41 5.78 -3.04 -15.50
N ARG A 42 6.91 -2.37 -15.60
CA ARG A 42 7.33 -1.62 -16.78
C ARG A 42 8.79 -1.90 -17.09
N LEU A 43 9.13 -1.85 -18.34
CA LEU A 43 10.52 -1.81 -18.79
C LEU A 43 10.94 -0.35 -18.99
N ASP A 44 12.18 -0.02 -18.63
CA ASP A 44 12.78 1.23 -19.04
C ASP A 44 13.42 1.10 -20.44
N ASP A 45 14.02 2.19 -20.92
CA ASP A 45 14.64 2.26 -22.25
C ASP A 45 15.87 1.35 -22.36
N ASP A 46 16.49 0.99 -21.25
CA ASP A 46 17.63 0.08 -21.17
C ASP A 46 17.20 -1.39 -21.00
N GLY A 47 15.89 -1.66 -20.90
CA GLY A 47 15.30 -2.99 -20.76
C GLY A 47 15.26 -3.55 -19.33
N TYR A 48 15.50 -2.72 -18.31
CA TYR A 48 15.33 -3.15 -16.91
C TYR A 48 13.86 -3.19 -16.53
N LEU A 49 13.47 -4.28 -15.85
CA LEU A 49 12.12 -4.48 -15.34
C LEU A 49 11.95 -3.83 -13.97
N PHE A 50 10.96 -2.96 -13.87
CA PHE A 50 10.50 -2.36 -12.62
C PHE A 50 9.13 -2.93 -12.25
N ILE A 51 9.00 -3.53 -11.08
CA ILE A 51 7.71 -3.94 -10.53
C ILE A 51 7.04 -2.71 -9.91
N VAL A 52 5.81 -2.44 -10.31
CA VAL A 52 5.03 -1.27 -9.86
C VAL A 52 3.89 -1.63 -8.91
N GLY A 53 3.55 -2.91 -8.79
CA GLY A 53 2.53 -3.37 -7.87
C GLY A 53 1.99 -4.75 -8.20
N ARG A 54 0.92 -5.12 -7.49
CA ARG A 54 0.18 -6.37 -7.70
C ARG A 54 -1.12 -6.10 -8.44
N LYS A 55 -1.44 -6.88 -9.46
CA LYS A 55 -2.66 -6.74 -10.26
C LYS A 55 -3.93 -6.84 -9.39
N LYS A 56 -3.96 -7.79 -8.43
CA LYS A 56 -5.08 -8.00 -7.50
C LYS A 56 -5.20 -6.92 -6.40
N GLU A 57 -4.18 -6.08 -6.25
CA GLU A 57 -4.16 -5.00 -5.26
C GLU A 57 -4.42 -3.62 -5.87
N LEU A 58 -4.62 -3.56 -7.20
CA LEU A 58 -5.01 -2.31 -7.82
C LEU A 58 -6.31 -1.79 -7.21
N ILE A 59 -6.27 -0.52 -6.84
CA ILE A 59 -7.44 0.24 -6.42
C ILE A 59 -8.08 0.83 -7.66
N VAL A 60 -9.39 0.61 -7.84
CA VAL A 60 -10.15 1.24 -8.91
C VAL A 60 -11.05 2.30 -8.30
N THR A 61 -10.72 3.56 -8.51
CA THR A 61 -11.55 4.68 -8.00
C THR A 61 -12.92 4.72 -8.68
N SER A 62 -13.89 5.41 -8.07
CA SER A 62 -15.22 5.60 -8.69
C SER A 62 -15.18 6.29 -10.06
N GLY A 63 -14.09 7.03 -10.34
CA GLY A 63 -13.82 7.61 -11.66
C GLY A 63 -13.15 6.67 -12.66
N GLY A 64 -12.97 5.38 -12.31
CA GLY A 64 -12.35 4.37 -13.19
C GLY A 64 -10.82 4.45 -13.28
N LYS A 65 -10.15 5.21 -12.40
CA LYS A 65 -8.69 5.29 -12.39
C LYS A 65 -8.10 4.11 -11.63
N ASN A 66 -7.19 3.38 -12.27
CA ASN A 66 -6.39 2.34 -11.63
C ASN A 66 -5.21 2.98 -10.91
N VAL A 67 -5.03 2.61 -9.63
CA VAL A 67 -3.95 3.10 -8.78
C VAL A 67 -3.23 1.92 -8.15
N ALA A 68 -1.92 1.85 -8.29
CA ALA A 68 -1.08 0.86 -7.62
C ALA A 68 -0.70 1.39 -6.22
N PRO A 69 -1.27 0.85 -5.12
CA PRO A 69 -1.07 1.40 -3.78
C PRO A 69 0.38 1.29 -3.30
N ALA A 70 1.08 0.22 -3.68
CA ALA A 70 2.42 -0.09 -3.20
C ALA A 70 3.42 1.06 -3.41
N LEU A 71 3.35 1.75 -4.55
CA LEU A 71 4.25 2.86 -4.85
C LEU A 71 4.12 4.02 -3.85
N LEU A 72 2.89 4.36 -3.47
CA LEU A 72 2.61 5.40 -2.49
C LEU A 72 2.96 4.94 -1.07
N GLU A 73 2.58 3.71 -0.73
CA GLU A 73 2.82 3.12 0.59
C GLU A 73 4.29 3.00 0.91
N ASP A 74 5.10 2.52 -0.03
CA ASP A 74 6.56 2.38 0.16
C ASP A 74 7.23 3.73 0.40
N ARG A 75 6.78 4.79 -0.31
CA ARG A 75 7.32 6.13 -0.12
C ARG A 75 6.93 6.75 1.21
N ILE A 76 5.68 6.54 1.66
CA ILE A 76 5.23 7.03 2.96
C ILE A 76 5.93 6.28 4.08
N ARG A 77 6.15 4.96 3.94
CA ARG A 77 6.90 4.16 4.92
C ARG A 77 8.39 4.53 4.99
N ALA A 78 8.93 5.20 3.99
CA ALA A 78 10.29 5.75 4.07
C ALA A 78 10.40 6.95 5.04
N HIS A 79 9.27 7.54 5.49
CA HIS A 79 9.27 8.60 6.48
C HIS A 79 9.58 8.04 7.88
N PRO A 80 10.56 8.62 8.63
CA PRO A 80 11.06 8.02 9.88
C PRO A 80 10.01 7.76 10.97
N LEU A 81 8.94 8.56 11.03
CA LEU A 81 7.88 8.40 12.04
C LEU A 81 6.78 7.41 11.63
N VAL A 82 6.83 6.86 10.42
CA VAL A 82 5.80 5.95 9.90
C VAL A 82 6.24 4.50 10.07
N SER A 83 5.40 3.70 10.70
CA SER A 83 5.57 2.24 10.76
C SER A 83 4.96 1.58 9.53
N GLN A 84 3.64 1.79 9.32
CA GLN A 84 2.91 1.20 8.21
C GLN A 84 2.03 2.24 7.52
N CYS A 85 1.72 1.97 6.25
CA CYS A 85 0.77 2.74 5.46
C CYS A 85 -0.11 1.80 4.65
N VAL A 86 -1.40 2.05 4.64
CA VAL A 86 -2.37 1.36 3.78
C VAL A 86 -3.14 2.40 2.98
N VAL A 87 -2.96 2.37 1.67
CA VAL A 87 -3.70 3.22 0.74
C VAL A 87 -5.05 2.58 0.46
N VAL A 88 -6.10 3.40 0.52
CA VAL A 88 -7.51 3.02 0.31
C VAL A 88 -8.16 3.94 -0.72
N GLY A 89 -9.24 3.48 -1.36
CA GLY A 89 -9.91 4.30 -2.39
C GLY A 89 -10.70 3.48 -3.38
N ASP A 90 -10.84 2.16 -3.17
CA ASP A 90 -11.62 1.32 -4.06
C ASP A 90 -13.09 1.75 -4.09
N ASN A 91 -13.62 2.01 -5.29
CA ASN A 91 -14.93 2.60 -5.53
C ASN A 91 -15.19 3.95 -4.80
N LYS A 92 -14.15 4.66 -4.36
CA LYS A 92 -14.24 5.97 -3.70
C LYS A 92 -13.83 7.10 -4.65
N PRO A 93 -14.24 8.37 -4.37
CA PRO A 93 -13.99 9.51 -5.27
C PRO A 93 -12.52 9.94 -5.36
N PHE A 94 -11.71 9.54 -4.41
CA PHE A 94 -10.27 9.85 -4.35
C PHE A 94 -9.50 8.82 -3.51
N ILE A 95 -8.19 8.88 -3.60
CA ILE A 95 -7.27 8.03 -2.83
C ILE A 95 -7.02 8.66 -1.45
N ALA A 96 -7.10 7.82 -0.42
CA ALA A 96 -6.79 8.19 0.96
C ALA A 96 -5.83 7.17 1.59
N ALA A 97 -5.32 7.44 2.79
CA ALA A 97 -4.40 6.54 3.47
C ALA A 97 -4.70 6.40 4.96
N LEU A 98 -4.48 5.20 5.49
CA LEU A 98 -4.33 4.90 6.91
C LEU A 98 -2.83 4.81 7.22
N ILE A 99 -2.37 5.50 8.24
CA ILE A 99 -0.94 5.57 8.61
C ILE A 99 -0.81 5.17 10.07
N THR A 100 0.15 4.29 10.37
CA THR A 100 0.54 3.97 11.75
C THR A 100 1.91 4.55 12.06
N LEU A 101 2.17 4.80 13.34
CA LEU A 101 3.40 5.45 13.79
C LEU A 101 4.41 4.45 14.35
N ASP A 102 5.68 4.68 14.06
CA ASP A 102 6.79 4.00 14.72
C ASP A 102 7.00 4.60 16.12
N LEU A 103 6.71 3.79 17.15
CA LEU A 103 6.77 4.23 18.53
C LEU A 103 8.19 4.55 18.98
N ASP A 104 9.20 3.88 18.45
CA ASP A 104 10.59 4.11 18.84
C ASP A 104 11.11 5.42 18.24
N ALA A 105 10.64 5.79 17.05
CA ALA A 105 10.94 7.08 16.45
C ALA A 105 10.06 8.21 17.01
N LEU A 106 8.83 7.92 17.41
CA LEU A 106 7.89 8.92 17.95
C LEU A 106 8.33 9.47 19.32
N LYS A 107 8.89 8.63 20.21
CA LYS A 107 9.36 9.05 21.54
C LYS A 107 10.42 10.16 21.49
N PRO A 108 11.53 10.02 20.72
CA PRO A 108 12.48 11.11 20.53
C PRO A 108 11.86 12.36 19.91
N TRP A 109 10.95 12.19 18.95
CA TRP A 109 10.26 13.31 18.31
C TRP A 109 9.47 14.15 19.34
N VAL A 110 8.69 13.51 20.20
CA VAL A 110 7.93 14.15 21.29
C VAL A 110 8.87 14.94 22.21
N ALA A 111 10.01 14.37 22.60
CA ALA A 111 11.00 15.01 23.48
C ALA A 111 11.63 16.24 22.81
N ILE A 112 12.04 16.14 21.56
CA ILE A 112 12.66 17.24 20.78
C ILE A 112 11.68 18.41 20.63
N HIS A 113 10.39 18.11 20.39
CA HIS A 113 9.35 19.13 20.22
C HIS A 113 8.75 19.62 21.55
N LYS A 114 9.33 19.20 22.69
CA LYS A 114 8.91 19.60 24.04
C LYS A 114 7.41 19.34 24.32
N LYS A 115 6.89 18.26 23.76
CA LYS A 115 5.51 17.81 23.97
C LYS A 115 5.44 16.81 25.12
N GLU A 116 4.27 16.69 25.74
CA GLU A 116 4.03 15.63 26.72
C GLU A 116 3.70 14.31 26.00
N TRP A 117 4.30 13.23 26.48
CA TRP A 117 3.88 11.91 26.07
C TRP A 117 2.55 11.57 26.75
N THR A 118 1.50 11.44 25.95
CA THR A 118 0.16 11.02 26.43
C THR A 118 -0.15 9.62 25.93
N SER A 119 -0.83 9.53 24.80
CA SER A 119 -1.11 8.30 24.08
C SER A 119 -0.90 8.52 22.58
N VAL A 120 -0.74 7.44 21.83
CA VAL A 120 -0.68 7.54 20.35
C VAL A 120 -1.97 8.16 19.80
N ALA A 121 -3.13 7.82 20.40
CA ALA A 121 -4.42 8.36 19.99
C ALA A 121 -4.54 9.89 20.16
N GLU A 122 -3.92 10.45 21.18
CA GLU A 122 -3.90 11.92 21.39
C GLU A 122 -2.83 12.56 20.51
N LEU A 123 -1.65 11.96 20.40
CA LEU A 123 -0.59 12.46 19.51
C LEU A 123 -1.00 12.43 18.04
N ALA A 124 -1.77 11.45 17.62
CA ALA A 124 -2.32 11.38 16.26
C ALA A 124 -3.21 12.58 15.87
N LYS A 125 -3.67 13.34 16.87
CA LYS A 125 -4.46 14.58 16.67
C LYS A 125 -3.59 15.85 16.77
N ASP A 126 -2.31 15.70 17.13
CA ASP A 126 -1.40 16.82 17.27
C ASP A 126 -1.13 17.48 15.91
N PRO A 127 -1.37 18.80 15.74
CA PRO A 127 -1.24 19.46 14.46
C PRO A 127 0.20 19.46 13.92
N ASP A 128 1.21 19.50 14.80
CA ASP A 128 2.61 19.49 14.36
C ASP A 128 3.00 18.11 13.85
N LEU A 129 2.52 17.04 14.51
CA LEU A 129 2.74 15.68 14.04
C LEU A 129 2.03 15.43 12.72
N ILE A 130 0.78 15.87 12.60
CA ILE A 130 0.03 15.78 11.34
C ILE A 130 0.76 16.52 10.23
N ALA A 131 1.29 17.72 10.48
CA ALA A 131 2.04 18.50 9.50
C ALA A 131 3.31 17.78 9.05
N VAL A 132 4.03 17.14 9.97
CA VAL A 132 5.22 16.35 9.64
C VAL A 132 4.86 15.14 8.78
N ILE A 133 3.82 14.39 9.12
CA ILE A 133 3.36 13.26 8.30
C ILE A 133 2.85 13.74 6.93
N GLN A 134 2.18 14.90 6.87
CA GLN A 134 1.75 15.50 5.60
C GLN A 134 2.93 15.72 4.65
N THR A 135 4.11 16.12 5.14
CA THR A 135 5.29 16.26 4.27
C THR A 135 5.67 14.94 3.59
N GLY A 136 5.56 13.81 4.31
CA GLY A 136 5.80 12.48 3.74
C GLY A 136 4.76 12.11 2.68
N VAL A 137 3.49 12.45 2.91
CA VAL A 137 2.41 12.25 1.94
C VAL A 137 2.62 13.12 0.70
N ASP A 138 3.02 14.38 0.87
CA ASP A 138 3.29 15.30 -0.23
C ASP A 138 4.48 14.83 -1.09
N GLU A 139 5.55 14.30 -0.47
CA GLU A 139 6.68 13.70 -1.20
C GLU A 139 6.25 12.43 -1.96
N ALA A 140 5.42 11.58 -1.35
CA ALA A 140 4.89 10.40 -2.03
C ALA A 140 4.01 10.80 -3.24
N ASN A 141 3.23 11.85 -3.13
CA ASN A 141 2.37 12.34 -4.18
C ASN A 141 3.10 12.89 -5.41
N LYS A 142 4.38 13.26 -5.29
CA LYS A 142 5.16 13.81 -6.43
C LYS A 142 5.41 12.82 -7.55
N VAL A 143 5.33 11.52 -7.30
CA VAL A 143 5.66 10.49 -8.29
C VAL A 143 4.45 9.88 -8.98
N VAL A 144 3.26 10.37 -8.66
CA VAL A 144 2.00 9.91 -9.23
C VAL A 144 1.23 11.09 -9.84
N SER A 145 0.24 10.79 -10.67
CA SER A 145 -0.65 11.82 -11.20
C SER A 145 -1.59 12.36 -10.10
N ARG A 146 -2.16 13.54 -10.34
CA ARG A 146 -3.14 14.16 -9.43
C ARG A 146 -4.34 13.24 -9.12
N ALA A 147 -4.73 12.39 -10.06
CA ALA A 147 -5.84 11.45 -9.88
C ALA A 147 -5.46 10.27 -8.97
N GLU A 148 -4.17 9.96 -8.85
CA GLU A 148 -3.61 8.89 -8.03
C GLU A 148 -3.14 9.38 -6.67
N SER A 149 -3.07 10.71 -6.47
CA SER A 149 -2.55 11.33 -5.25
C SER A 149 -3.46 11.08 -4.05
N ILE A 150 -2.84 10.83 -2.90
CA ILE A 150 -3.52 10.75 -1.60
C ILE A 150 -4.01 12.16 -1.25
N ARG A 151 -5.31 12.31 -1.03
CA ARG A 151 -5.94 13.59 -0.72
C ARG A 151 -6.25 13.78 0.76
N LYS A 152 -6.50 12.68 1.47
CA LYS A 152 -6.73 12.68 2.92
C LYS A 152 -6.01 11.49 3.53
N PHE A 153 -5.59 11.60 4.75
CA PHE A 153 -5.09 10.47 5.54
C PHE A 153 -5.58 10.58 6.98
N THR A 154 -5.52 9.48 7.69
CA THR A 154 -5.70 9.44 9.13
C THR A 154 -4.55 8.67 9.78
N ILE A 155 -4.11 9.14 10.94
CA ILE A 155 -3.13 8.45 11.77
C ILE A 155 -3.89 7.56 12.73
N LEU A 156 -3.64 6.25 12.66
CA LEU A 156 -4.30 5.28 13.53
C LEU A 156 -3.69 5.28 14.93
N PRO A 157 -4.50 5.01 15.97
CA PRO A 157 -4.05 5.02 17.35
C PRO A 157 -3.20 3.80 17.73
N VAL A 158 -3.13 2.80 16.87
CA VAL A 158 -2.43 1.53 17.07
C VAL A 158 -1.60 1.18 15.85
N ASP A 159 -0.51 0.43 16.07
CA ASP A 159 0.27 -0.12 14.96
C ASP A 159 -0.24 -1.51 14.55
N PHE A 160 0.06 -1.93 13.32
CA PHE A 160 -0.31 -3.25 12.83
C PHE A 160 0.65 -4.30 13.38
N THR A 161 0.09 -5.45 13.78
CA THR A 161 0.87 -6.54 14.35
C THR A 161 0.48 -7.90 13.77
N ILE A 162 1.36 -8.88 13.93
CA ILE A 162 1.03 -10.28 13.59
C ILE A 162 -0.03 -10.81 14.54
N ALA A 163 0.09 -10.50 15.84
CA ALA A 163 -0.87 -10.94 16.87
C ALA A 163 -2.25 -10.31 16.69
N GLY A 164 -2.32 -9.05 16.26
CA GLY A 164 -3.58 -8.37 15.90
C GLY A 164 -4.21 -8.88 14.61
N GLY A 165 -3.46 -9.66 13.83
CA GLY A 165 -3.95 -10.25 12.59
C GLY A 165 -3.80 -9.37 11.35
N GLN A 166 -3.39 -8.11 11.49
CA GLN A 166 -3.22 -7.17 10.37
C GLN A 166 -2.00 -7.52 9.51
N LEU A 167 -0.99 -8.17 10.09
CA LEU A 167 0.22 -8.61 9.37
C LEU A 167 0.26 -10.13 9.22
N THR A 168 0.91 -10.58 8.14
CA THR A 168 1.34 -11.98 7.98
C THR A 168 2.62 -12.23 8.77
N ALA A 169 3.03 -13.50 8.92
CA ALA A 169 4.33 -13.87 9.51
C ALA A 169 5.54 -13.27 8.73
N LYS A 170 5.36 -12.88 7.47
CA LYS A 170 6.37 -12.19 6.64
C LYS A 170 6.24 -10.66 6.70
N LEU A 171 5.47 -10.14 7.67
CA LEU A 171 5.20 -8.70 7.84
C LEU A 171 4.47 -8.02 6.66
N SER A 172 3.85 -8.80 5.79
CA SER A 172 3.01 -8.24 4.73
C SER A 172 1.62 -7.89 5.27
N ILE A 173 1.07 -6.77 4.87
CA ILE A 173 -0.24 -6.28 5.31
C ILE A 173 -1.36 -7.13 4.72
N LYS A 174 -2.29 -7.55 5.57
CA LYS A 174 -3.54 -8.20 5.17
C LYS A 174 -4.61 -7.13 4.95
N ARG A 175 -4.65 -6.54 3.76
CA ARG A 175 -5.52 -5.40 3.42
C ARG A 175 -6.98 -5.61 3.80
N HIS A 176 -7.54 -6.81 3.57
CA HIS A 176 -8.93 -7.11 3.90
C HIS A 176 -9.22 -7.09 5.41
N VAL A 177 -8.23 -7.45 6.25
CA VAL A 177 -8.34 -7.37 7.72
C VAL A 177 -8.34 -5.91 8.14
N VAL A 178 -7.36 -5.13 7.66
CA VAL A 178 -7.26 -3.70 7.95
C VAL A 178 -8.51 -2.95 7.49
N ALA A 179 -8.99 -3.20 6.27
CA ALA A 179 -10.18 -2.54 5.74
C ALA A 179 -11.45 -2.86 6.54
N LYS A 180 -11.56 -4.06 7.11
CA LYS A 180 -12.69 -4.45 7.95
C LYS A 180 -12.59 -3.86 9.36
N GLU A 181 -11.40 -3.88 9.95
CA GLU A 181 -11.17 -3.41 11.32
C GLU A 181 -11.29 -1.89 11.44
N PHE A 182 -10.79 -1.15 10.46
CA PHE A 182 -10.79 0.31 10.42
C PHE A 182 -11.80 0.89 9.43
N ALA A 183 -12.96 0.20 9.27
CA ALA A 183 -13.98 0.62 8.32
C ALA A 183 -14.54 2.01 8.64
N ASP A 184 -14.73 2.35 9.92
CA ASP A 184 -15.27 3.64 10.36
C ASP A 184 -14.27 4.78 10.08
N GLU A 185 -12.97 4.56 10.31
CA GLU A 185 -11.92 5.53 10.00
C GLU A 185 -11.80 5.74 8.49
N ILE A 186 -11.94 4.68 7.70
CA ILE A 186 -11.96 4.77 6.25
C ILE A 186 -13.16 5.60 5.78
N GLU A 187 -14.38 5.31 6.26
CA GLU A 187 -15.56 6.07 5.86
C GLU A 187 -15.47 7.54 6.28
N ALA A 188 -14.90 7.84 7.44
CA ALA A 188 -14.69 9.21 7.92
C ALA A 188 -13.79 10.04 6.98
N LEU A 189 -12.87 9.41 6.22
CA LEU A 189 -12.03 10.10 5.25
C LEU A 189 -12.82 10.65 4.06
N TYR A 190 -13.99 10.08 3.76
CA TYR A 190 -14.81 10.43 2.59
C TYR A 190 -16.04 11.29 2.90
N ASN A 191 -16.30 11.51 4.19
CA ASN A 191 -17.39 12.38 4.68
C ASN A 191 -17.00 13.86 4.82
#